data_bfa2e58f2043c6f355ffce964f60e737
#
_entry.id   bfa2e58f2043c6f355ffce964f60e737
#
_cell.length_a   1.000
_cell.length_b   1.000
_cell.length_c   1.000
_cell.angle_alpha   90.00
_cell.angle_beta   90.00
_cell.angle_gamma   90.00
#
_symmetry.space_group_name_H-M   'P 1'
#
loop_
_entity.id
_entity.type
_entity.pdbx_description
1 polymer ?
#
loop_
_entity_poly.entity_id
_entity_poly.type
_entity_poly.pdbx_seq_one_letter_code
_entity_poly.pdbx_strand_id
1 'polypeptide(L)'
;RLNKQFDIIESSGVLHHMENPMAGWKVLTTCLKPGGLMKISLYSELARQHIVKIREEIKELGIGLNDHEIKNLRDIIIRSDKDHHNLIIKSNDFYSLSTLRDLLFHVQEHRFNIPLIKDHLDRLGLKFCGFESKKIVSQFKKTNTQREDLYDLDKWHEYEKENPNVFAEM
;
A
#
# COMPACT_ATOMS: atom_id res chain seq x y z
N ARG A 1 0.84 25.39 -11.65
CA ARG A 1 0.69 24.27 -12.60
C ARG A 1 2.04 24.02 -13.28
N LEU A 2 2.57 22.80 -13.19
CA LEU A 2 3.74 22.38 -13.96
C LEU A 2 3.32 22.20 -15.44
N ASN A 3 3.70 23.14 -16.33
CA ASN A 3 3.55 22.98 -17.78
C ASN A 3 4.72 22.18 -18.35
N LYS A 4 5.02 21.03 -17.76
CA LYS A 4 6.12 20.15 -18.16
C LYS A 4 5.64 18.71 -18.22
N GLN A 5 6.18 17.95 -19.16
CA GLN A 5 5.98 16.51 -19.27
C GLN A 5 7.28 15.77 -19.02
N PHE A 6 7.20 14.59 -18.45
CA PHE A 6 8.31 13.77 -18.01
C PHE A 6 8.26 12.38 -18.67
N ASP A 7 9.41 11.81 -18.93
CA ASP A 7 9.55 10.45 -19.45
C ASP A 7 9.30 9.42 -18.35
N ILE A 8 9.65 9.78 -17.08
CA ILE A 8 9.48 8.94 -15.90
C ILE A 8 8.86 9.77 -14.79
N ILE A 9 7.83 9.21 -14.13
CA ILE A 9 7.21 9.76 -12.91
C ILE A 9 7.24 8.69 -11.84
N GLU A 10 7.68 9.04 -10.64
CA GLU A 10 7.60 8.20 -9.45
C GLU A 10 6.78 8.91 -8.37
N SER A 11 5.82 8.18 -7.78
CA SER A 11 5.01 8.65 -6.67
C SER A 11 4.84 7.53 -5.64
N SER A 12 5.64 7.60 -4.59
CA SER A 12 5.62 6.65 -3.47
C SER A 12 5.21 7.37 -2.19
N GLY A 13 4.28 6.79 -1.41
CA GLY A 13 3.84 7.36 -0.14
C GLY A 13 2.97 8.62 -0.25
N VAL A 14 2.35 8.90 -1.40
CA VAL A 14 1.63 10.17 -1.64
C VAL A 14 0.14 9.96 -1.93
N LEU A 15 -0.18 9.21 -2.99
CA LEU A 15 -1.55 9.15 -3.51
C LEU A 15 -2.55 8.61 -2.48
N HIS A 16 -2.16 7.61 -1.71
CA HIS A 16 -3.03 6.99 -0.72
C HIS A 16 -3.31 7.86 0.52
N HIS A 17 -2.63 9.00 0.65
CA HIS A 17 -2.90 10.01 1.70
C HIS A 17 -3.68 11.21 1.19
N MET A 18 -3.95 11.30 -0.11
CA MET A 18 -4.73 12.41 -0.67
C MET A 18 -6.23 12.21 -0.38
N GLU A 19 -6.98 13.31 -0.26
CA GLU A 19 -8.44 13.27 -0.15
C GLU A 19 -9.08 12.53 -1.34
N ASN A 20 -8.56 12.78 -2.55
CA ASN A 20 -8.96 12.10 -3.77
C ASN A 20 -7.72 11.56 -4.51
N PRO A 21 -7.32 10.30 -4.25
CA PRO A 21 -6.17 9.68 -4.91
C PRO A 21 -6.26 9.67 -6.43
N MET A 22 -7.46 9.42 -6.97
CA MET A 22 -7.68 9.37 -8.42
C MET A 22 -7.47 10.73 -9.08
N ALA A 23 -7.86 11.82 -8.44
CA ALA A 23 -7.58 13.17 -8.93
C ALA A 23 -6.07 13.46 -8.96
N GLY A 24 -5.33 13.05 -7.93
CA GLY A 24 -3.87 13.13 -7.90
C GLY A 24 -3.23 12.29 -9.01
N TRP A 25 -3.66 11.05 -9.17
CA TRP A 25 -3.14 10.16 -10.22
C TRP A 25 -3.39 10.72 -11.62
N LYS A 26 -4.59 11.28 -11.86
CA LYS A 26 -4.92 11.97 -13.10
C LYS A 26 -3.98 13.14 -13.40
N VAL A 27 -3.64 13.94 -12.38
CA VAL A 27 -2.66 15.05 -12.56
C VAL A 27 -1.30 14.50 -12.96
N LEU A 28 -0.80 13.43 -12.31
CA LEU A 28 0.45 12.79 -12.70
C LEU A 28 0.41 12.29 -14.15
N THR A 29 -0.72 11.68 -14.57
CA THR A 29 -0.89 11.19 -15.95
C THR A 29 -0.81 12.34 -16.96
N THR A 30 -1.35 13.53 -16.66
CA THR A 30 -1.22 14.69 -17.57
C THR A 30 0.22 15.20 -17.70
N CYS A 31 1.06 14.91 -16.71
CA CYS A 31 2.49 15.24 -16.73
C CYS A 31 3.36 14.15 -17.36
N LEU A 32 2.81 13.00 -17.70
CA LEU A 32 3.55 11.91 -18.34
C LEU A 32 3.55 12.09 -19.86
N LYS A 33 4.71 11.95 -20.48
CA LYS A 33 4.80 11.91 -21.95
C LYS A 33 4.14 10.66 -22.52
N PRO A 34 3.64 10.69 -23.76
CA PRO A 34 3.23 9.48 -24.46
C PRO A 34 4.37 8.44 -24.48
N GLY A 35 4.07 7.21 -24.06
CA GLY A 35 5.08 6.14 -23.92
C GLY A 35 5.99 6.25 -22.70
N GLY A 36 5.79 7.24 -21.83
CA GLY A 36 6.52 7.37 -20.57
C GLY A 36 6.14 6.29 -19.55
N LEU A 37 6.96 6.14 -18.52
CA LEU A 37 6.78 5.16 -17.44
C LEU A 37 6.37 5.86 -16.14
N MET A 38 5.44 5.26 -15.41
CA MET A 38 5.00 5.74 -14.10
C MET A 38 5.11 4.62 -13.06
N LYS A 39 5.80 4.92 -11.95
CA LYS A 39 5.85 4.06 -10.77
C LYS A 39 4.96 4.65 -9.69
N ILE A 40 4.00 3.86 -9.20
CA ILE A 40 3.09 4.25 -8.13
C ILE A 40 3.17 3.20 -7.03
N SER A 41 3.36 3.64 -5.78
CA SER A 41 3.24 2.78 -4.60
C SER A 41 1.94 3.08 -3.88
N LEU A 42 1.14 2.04 -3.64
CA LEU A 42 -0.17 2.10 -3.00
C LEU A 42 -0.24 1.06 -1.89
N TYR A 43 -1.06 1.31 -0.88
CA TYR A 43 -1.31 0.33 0.17
C TYR A 43 -2.34 -0.72 -0.26
N SER A 44 -2.00 -2.01 -0.14
CA SER A 44 -2.92 -3.11 -0.39
C SER A 44 -4.01 -3.17 0.67
N GLU A 45 -5.26 -3.30 0.24
CA GLU A 45 -6.41 -3.52 1.14
C GLU A 45 -6.25 -4.79 1.98
N LEU A 46 -5.83 -5.90 1.36
CA LEU A 46 -5.68 -7.18 2.04
C LEU A 46 -4.48 -7.18 3.00
N ALA A 47 -3.33 -6.69 2.55
CA ALA A 47 -2.11 -6.72 3.35
C ALA A 47 -2.16 -5.78 4.56
N ARG A 48 -2.99 -4.72 4.52
CA ARG A 48 -3.12 -3.73 5.60
C ARG A 48 -4.21 -4.06 6.63
N GLN A 49 -4.88 -5.21 6.53
CA GLN A 49 -5.96 -5.59 7.47
C GLN A 49 -5.50 -5.67 8.93
N HIS A 50 -4.24 -6.04 9.18
CA HIS A 50 -3.68 -6.03 10.53
C HIS A 50 -3.60 -4.61 11.12
N ILE A 51 -3.27 -3.59 10.32
CA ILE A 51 -3.25 -2.18 10.73
C ILE A 51 -4.67 -1.69 11.02
N VAL A 52 -5.65 -2.05 10.19
CA VAL A 52 -7.06 -1.70 10.39
C VAL A 52 -7.53 -2.17 11.76
N LYS A 53 -7.29 -3.44 12.10
CA LYS A 53 -7.68 -4.03 13.40
C LYS A 53 -7.04 -3.30 14.58
N ILE A 54 -5.75 -2.94 14.48
CA ILE A 54 -5.08 -2.20 15.55
C ILE A 54 -5.67 -0.79 15.70
N ARG A 55 -5.99 -0.11 14.60
CA ARG A 55 -6.64 1.20 14.63
C ARG A 55 -8.04 1.14 15.25
N GLU A 56 -8.79 0.07 15.01
CA GLU A 56 -10.07 -0.17 15.66
C GLU A 56 -9.90 -0.33 17.18
N GLU A 57 -8.93 -1.14 17.64
CA GLU A 57 -8.61 -1.30 19.06
C GLU A 57 -8.17 0.03 19.70
N ILE A 58 -7.34 0.84 19.02
CA ILE A 58 -6.94 2.17 19.48
C ILE A 58 -8.16 3.06 19.72
N LYS A 59 -9.12 3.03 18.79
CA LYS A 59 -10.36 3.80 18.89
C LYS A 59 -11.25 3.32 20.04
N GLU A 60 -11.40 2.01 20.18
CA GLU A 60 -12.20 1.39 21.26
C GLU A 60 -11.61 1.69 22.64
N LEU A 61 -10.29 1.67 22.77
CA LEU A 61 -9.57 1.93 24.01
C LEU A 61 -9.38 3.43 24.31
N GLY A 62 -9.74 4.31 23.37
CA GLY A 62 -9.58 5.76 23.51
C GLY A 62 -8.11 6.21 23.63
N ILE A 63 -7.18 5.49 23.00
CA ILE A 63 -5.75 5.80 23.05
C ILE A 63 -5.45 7.03 22.23
N GLY A 64 -4.82 8.03 22.85
CA GLY A 64 -4.49 9.31 22.22
C GLY A 64 -3.12 9.33 21.53
N LEU A 65 -2.74 10.53 21.07
CA LEU A 65 -1.58 10.78 20.22
C LEU A 65 -0.30 11.16 20.99
N ASN A 66 -0.36 11.25 22.34
CA ASN A 66 0.83 11.64 23.08
C ASN A 66 1.84 10.48 23.18
N ASP A 67 3.11 10.84 23.37
CA ASP A 67 4.22 9.88 23.38
C ASP A 67 4.08 8.78 24.43
N HIS A 68 3.49 9.11 25.58
CA HIS A 68 3.30 8.15 26.68
C HIS A 68 2.28 7.07 26.28
N GLU A 69 1.15 7.48 25.71
CA GLU A 69 0.10 6.55 25.27
C GLU A 69 0.57 5.68 24.11
N ILE A 70 1.33 6.24 23.16
CA ILE A 70 1.91 5.46 22.06
C ILE A 70 2.94 4.43 22.56
N LYS A 71 3.76 4.80 23.56
CA LYS A 71 4.70 3.85 24.21
C LYS A 71 3.95 2.73 24.91
N ASN A 72 2.91 3.06 25.67
CA ASN A 72 2.06 2.06 26.34
C ASN A 72 1.37 1.14 25.34
N LEU A 73 0.81 1.68 24.25
CA LEU A 73 0.24 0.87 23.17
C LEU A 73 1.28 -0.09 22.59
N ARG A 74 2.49 0.38 22.32
CA ARG A 74 3.58 -0.47 21.82
C ARG A 74 3.89 -1.61 22.77
N ASP A 75 3.95 -1.35 24.08
CA ASP A 75 4.20 -2.37 25.10
C ASP A 75 3.04 -3.40 25.17
N ILE A 76 1.79 -2.95 25.03
CA ILE A 76 0.62 -3.83 24.93
C ILE A 76 0.74 -4.73 23.70
N ILE A 77 1.07 -4.18 22.53
CA ILE A 77 1.24 -4.92 21.27
C ILE A 77 2.35 -5.97 21.41
N ILE A 78 3.51 -5.62 21.98
CA ILE A 78 4.65 -6.54 22.15
C ILE A 78 4.29 -7.73 23.05
N ARG A 79 3.46 -7.52 24.07
CA ARG A 79 3.06 -8.57 25.02
C ARG A 79 1.84 -9.38 24.60
N SER A 80 1.30 -9.08 23.44
CA SER A 80 0.05 -9.68 22.94
C SER A 80 0.32 -10.88 22.06
N ASP A 81 -0.51 -11.91 22.16
CA ASP A 81 -0.48 -13.10 21.30
C ASP A 81 -1.39 -12.99 20.07
N LYS A 82 -2.01 -11.82 19.83
CA LYS A 82 -2.91 -11.61 18.70
C LYS A 82 -2.13 -11.61 17.37
N ASP A 83 -2.64 -12.30 16.36
CA ASP A 83 -1.98 -12.42 15.05
C ASP A 83 -1.67 -11.06 14.39
N HIS A 84 -2.61 -10.11 14.45
CA HIS A 84 -2.41 -8.79 13.85
C HIS A 84 -1.36 -7.96 14.59
N HIS A 85 -1.18 -8.17 15.92
CA HIS A 85 -0.08 -7.59 16.69
C HIS A 85 1.27 -8.21 16.31
N ASN A 86 1.29 -9.54 16.12
CA ASN A 86 2.50 -10.25 15.68
C ASN A 86 2.95 -9.85 14.27
N LEU A 87 2.02 -9.37 13.41
CA LEU A 87 2.36 -8.87 12.08
C LEU A 87 3.02 -7.50 12.13
N ILE A 88 2.48 -6.55 12.90
CA ILE A 88 3.04 -5.18 12.96
C ILE A 88 4.43 -5.14 13.58
N ILE A 89 4.74 -6.00 14.56
CA ILE A 89 6.06 -6.10 15.20
C ILE A 89 7.17 -6.44 14.17
N LYS A 90 6.82 -7.07 13.05
CA LYS A 90 7.76 -7.39 11.98
C LYS A 90 8.12 -6.18 11.11
N SER A 91 7.37 -5.09 11.21
CA SER A 91 7.65 -3.85 10.47
C SER A 91 8.71 -3.01 11.19
N ASN A 92 9.66 -2.47 10.42
CA ASN A 92 10.64 -1.50 10.95
C ASN A 92 9.96 -0.24 11.50
N ASP A 93 8.82 0.14 10.95
CA ASP A 93 8.06 1.33 11.37
C ASP A 93 7.50 1.21 12.79
N PHE A 94 7.38 -0.01 13.30
CA PHE A 94 6.90 -0.26 14.66
C PHE A 94 7.84 0.27 15.74
N TYR A 95 9.15 0.30 15.48
CA TYR A 95 10.17 0.58 16.51
C TYR A 95 10.49 2.07 16.71
N SER A 96 10.15 2.93 15.76
CA SER A 96 10.25 4.39 15.89
C SER A 96 8.91 4.99 16.30
N LEU A 97 8.89 5.89 17.30
CA LEU A 97 7.63 6.54 17.74
C LEU A 97 7.00 7.39 16.64
N SER A 98 7.81 8.05 15.82
CA SER A 98 7.32 8.90 14.74
C SER A 98 6.68 8.08 13.63
N THR A 99 7.34 6.99 13.19
CA THR A 99 6.81 6.11 12.14
C THR A 99 5.62 5.28 12.64
N LEU A 100 5.64 4.84 13.91
CA LEU A 100 4.50 4.14 14.51
C LEU A 100 3.27 5.06 14.64
N ARG A 101 3.49 6.33 15.03
CA ARG A 101 2.42 7.34 15.06
C ARG A 101 1.83 7.54 13.67
N ASP A 102 2.65 7.71 12.66
CA ASP A 102 2.20 7.86 11.27
C ASP A 102 1.43 6.61 10.82
N LEU A 103 1.98 5.42 11.07
CA LEU A 103 1.39 4.15 10.71
C LEU A 103 0.01 3.90 11.33
N LEU A 104 -0.19 4.23 12.60
CA LEU A 104 -1.40 3.89 13.35
C LEU A 104 -2.41 5.02 13.49
N PHE A 105 -1.98 6.27 13.41
CA PHE A 105 -2.83 7.44 13.71
C PHE A 105 -2.98 8.40 12.52
N HIS A 106 -2.48 8.04 11.33
CA HIS A 106 -2.69 8.86 10.15
C HIS A 106 -4.19 9.06 9.88
N VAL A 107 -4.61 10.31 9.74
CA VAL A 107 -6.04 10.69 9.66
C VAL A 107 -6.69 10.16 8.38
N GLN A 108 -5.92 10.07 7.29
CA GLN A 108 -6.44 9.70 5.99
C GLN A 108 -5.51 8.71 5.31
N GLU A 109 -6.04 7.51 5.06
CA GLU A 109 -5.35 6.45 4.35
C GLU A 109 -6.34 5.71 3.45
N HIS A 110 -6.09 5.74 2.15
CA HIS A 110 -6.81 4.93 1.19
C HIS A 110 -6.05 3.63 0.94
N ARG A 111 -6.77 2.52 0.92
CA ARG A 111 -6.25 1.21 0.55
C ARG A 111 -6.84 0.78 -0.77
N PHE A 112 -6.08 0.03 -1.53
CA PHE A 112 -6.42 -0.36 -2.89
C PHE A 112 -6.43 -1.88 -3.01
N ASN A 113 -7.45 -2.41 -3.66
CA ASN A 113 -7.42 -3.77 -4.20
C ASN A 113 -7.03 -3.74 -5.67
N ILE A 114 -6.58 -4.86 -6.20
CA ILE A 114 -6.13 -4.95 -7.60
C ILE A 114 -7.24 -4.61 -8.61
N PRO A 115 -8.52 -5.02 -8.44
CA PRO A 115 -9.61 -4.59 -9.33
C PRO A 115 -9.79 -3.08 -9.40
N LEU A 116 -9.66 -2.37 -8.25
CA LEU A 116 -9.74 -0.91 -8.22
C LEU A 116 -8.56 -0.26 -8.97
N ILE A 117 -7.35 -0.82 -8.81
CA ILE A 117 -6.17 -0.37 -9.56
C ILE A 117 -6.41 -0.55 -11.06
N LYS A 118 -6.95 -1.69 -11.49
CA LYS A 118 -7.27 -1.98 -12.89
C LYS A 118 -8.25 -0.96 -13.47
N ASP A 119 -9.35 -0.68 -12.76
CA ASP A 119 -10.33 0.35 -13.16
C ASP A 119 -9.68 1.74 -13.29
N HIS A 120 -8.81 2.12 -12.34
CA HIS A 120 -8.09 3.40 -12.41
C HIS A 120 -7.14 3.47 -13.61
N LEU A 121 -6.39 2.41 -13.91
CA LEU A 121 -5.51 2.35 -15.08
C LEU A 121 -6.30 2.51 -16.37
N ASP A 122 -7.42 1.79 -16.52
CA ASP A 122 -8.29 1.85 -17.70
C ASP A 122 -8.84 3.27 -17.92
N ARG A 123 -9.37 3.91 -16.86
CA ARG A 123 -9.87 5.30 -16.90
C ARG A 123 -8.80 6.33 -17.26
N LEU A 124 -7.54 6.07 -16.88
CA LEU A 124 -6.41 6.97 -17.16
C LEU A 124 -5.72 6.67 -18.49
N GLY A 125 -6.12 5.62 -19.20
CA GLY A 125 -5.48 5.18 -20.44
C GLY A 125 -4.06 4.65 -20.23
N LEU A 126 -3.78 4.10 -19.04
CA LEU A 126 -2.49 3.54 -18.65
C LEU A 126 -2.50 2.01 -18.82
N LYS A 127 -1.34 1.45 -19.14
CA LYS A 127 -1.13 0.00 -19.19
C LYS A 127 -0.32 -0.45 -17.98
N PHE A 128 -0.74 -1.54 -17.36
CA PHE A 128 0.05 -2.19 -16.33
C PHE A 128 1.32 -2.81 -16.93
N CYS A 129 2.47 -2.44 -16.36
CA CYS A 129 3.79 -2.88 -16.83
C CYS A 129 4.44 -3.91 -15.88
N GLY A 130 3.77 -4.26 -14.77
CA GLY A 130 4.24 -5.22 -13.78
C GLY A 130 4.53 -4.58 -12.41
N PHE A 131 4.75 -5.44 -11.42
CA PHE A 131 5.24 -5.03 -10.10
C PHE A 131 6.77 -4.98 -10.07
N GLU A 132 7.32 -4.01 -9.33
CA GLU A 132 8.78 -3.79 -9.27
C GLU A 132 9.50 -4.79 -8.34
N SER A 133 8.83 -5.29 -7.29
CA SER A 133 9.46 -6.15 -6.29
C SER A 133 9.90 -7.49 -6.89
N LYS A 134 11.22 -7.66 -7.05
CA LYS A 134 11.81 -8.91 -7.56
C LYS A 134 11.41 -10.12 -6.71
N LYS A 135 11.30 -9.95 -5.38
CA LYS A 135 10.89 -11.00 -4.43
C LYS A 135 9.46 -11.48 -4.75
N ILE A 136 8.52 -10.53 -4.84
CA ILE A 136 7.10 -10.82 -5.11
C ILE A 136 6.93 -11.44 -6.50
N VAL A 137 7.55 -10.85 -7.53
CA VAL A 137 7.51 -11.37 -8.90
C VAL A 137 8.09 -12.79 -8.98
N SER A 138 9.18 -13.07 -8.27
CA SER A 138 9.77 -14.42 -8.23
C SER A 138 8.85 -15.44 -7.54
N GLN A 139 8.13 -15.02 -6.49
CA GLN A 139 7.14 -15.89 -5.82
C GLN A 139 5.94 -16.17 -6.72
N PHE A 140 5.39 -15.14 -7.35
CA PHE A 140 4.26 -15.26 -8.29
C PHE A 140 4.57 -16.23 -9.45
N LYS A 141 5.77 -16.17 -10.02
CA LYS A 141 6.23 -17.04 -11.12
C LYS A 141 6.27 -18.52 -10.78
N LYS A 142 6.23 -18.90 -9.52
CA LYS A 142 6.22 -20.34 -9.13
C LYS A 142 4.91 -21.01 -9.50
N THR A 143 3.81 -20.29 -9.52
CA THR A 143 2.47 -20.78 -9.84
C THR A 143 1.95 -20.25 -11.17
N ASN A 144 2.47 -19.10 -11.65
CA ASN A 144 2.07 -18.44 -12.89
C ASN A 144 3.26 -18.39 -13.85
N THR A 145 3.37 -19.42 -14.69
CA THR A 145 4.59 -19.71 -15.47
C THR A 145 4.66 -19.01 -16.83
N GLN A 146 3.54 -18.51 -17.33
CA GLN A 146 3.51 -17.80 -18.61
C GLN A 146 4.02 -16.37 -18.44
N ARG A 147 4.76 -15.84 -19.43
CA ARG A 147 5.30 -14.48 -19.37
C ARG A 147 4.20 -13.43 -19.29
N GLU A 148 3.09 -13.67 -19.98
CA GLU A 148 1.91 -12.82 -20.08
C GLU A 148 1.22 -12.66 -18.71
N ASP A 149 1.28 -13.69 -17.86
CA ASP A 149 0.69 -13.67 -16.51
C ASP A 149 1.19 -12.51 -15.66
N LEU A 150 2.44 -12.08 -15.89
CA LEU A 150 3.05 -10.96 -15.18
C LEU A 150 2.34 -9.61 -15.39
N TYR A 151 1.63 -9.50 -16.50
CA TYR A 151 0.93 -8.29 -16.91
C TYR A 151 -0.59 -8.42 -16.76
N ASP A 152 -1.05 -9.55 -16.23
CA ASP A 152 -2.46 -9.84 -15.98
C ASP A 152 -2.84 -9.53 -14.54
N LEU A 153 -3.52 -8.41 -14.32
CA LEU A 153 -3.97 -7.99 -12.98
C LEU A 153 -5.02 -8.92 -12.38
N ASP A 154 -5.79 -9.66 -13.18
CA ASP A 154 -6.77 -10.60 -12.64
C ASP A 154 -6.05 -11.81 -12.01
N LYS A 155 -4.97 -12.30 -12.62
CA LYS A 155 -4.11 -13.34 -12.03
C LYS A 155 -3.40 -12.86 -10.77
N TRP A 156 -2.92 -11.62 -10.76
CA TRP A 156 -2.35 -11.02 -9.56
C TRP A 156 -3.38 -10.88 -8.44
N HIS A 157 -4.63 -10.58 -8.78
CA HIS A 157 -5.71 -10.50 -7.79
C HIS A 157 -6.00 -11.86 -7.14
N GLU A 158 -6.10 -12.94 -7.92
CA GLU A 158 -6.25 -14.29 -7.37
C GLU A 158 -5.06 -14.68 -6.51
N TYR A 159 -3.84 -14.38 -6.97
CA TYR A 159 -2.62 -14.64 -6.19
C TYR A 159 -2.60 -13.88 -4.86
N GLU A 160 -3.02 -12.61 -4.83
CA GLU A 160 -3.13 -11.80 -3.60
C GLU A 160 -4.15 -12.40 -2.63
N LYS A 161 -5.29 -12.91 -3.11
CA LYS A 161 -6.28 -13.58 -2.25
C LYS A 161 -5.73 -14.82 -1.55
N GLU A 162 -4.94 -15.61 -2.27
CA GLU A 162 -4.27 -16.79 -1.73
C GLU A 162 -3.10 -16.42 -0.80
N ASN A 163 -2.51 -15.24 -0.98
CA ASN A 163 -1.35 -14.73 -0.26
C ASN A 163 -1.60 -13.30 0.27
N PRO A 164 -2.51 -13.10 1.26
CA PRO A 164 -2.98 -11.76 1.65
C PRO A 164 -1.90 -10.77 2.09
N ASN A 165 -0.75 -11.28 2.55
CA ASN A 165 0.36 -10.45 3.02
C ASN A 165 1.45 -10.24 1.96
N VAL A 166 1.22 -10.64 0.70
CA VAL A 166 2.24 -10.55 -0.36
C VAL A 166 2.71 -9.13 -0.62
N PHE A 167 1.81 -8.14 -0.47
CA PHE A 167 2.11 -6.71 -0.66
C PHE A 167 2.28 -5.94 0.66
N ALA A 168 2.57 -6.61 1.77
CA ALA A 168 2.70 -5.95 3.08
C ALA A 168 3.91 -5.01 3.20
N GLU A 169 4.95 -5.23 2.38
CA GLU A 169 6.18 -4.42 2.36
C GLU A 169 6.14 -3.29 1.29
N MET A 170 4.98 -3.02 0.69
CA MET A 170 4.81 -2.01 -0.37
C MET A 170 4.19 -0.74 0.18
#